data_830e628b7b83f249b58bb411d70e3fbd
#
_entry.id   830e628b7b83f249b58bb411d70e3fbd
#
_cell.length_a   1.000
_cell.length_b   1.000
_cell.length_c   1.000
_cell.angle_alpha   90.00
_cell.angle_beta   90.00
_cell.angle_gamma   90.00
#
_symmetry.space_group_name_H-M   'P 1'
#
loop_
_entity.id
_entity.type
_entity.pdbx_description
1 polymer ?
#
loop_
_entity_poly.entity_id
_entity_poly.type
_entity_poly.pdbx_seq_one_letter_code
_entity_poly.pdbx_strand_id
1 'polypeptide(L)'
;MTLKRLIFRAWVRTLECLTLAQKPKAICHLPLHPLNEKSLDIITVAFNNVELIQYQEQFLHRFIQDPYLHIVVDNSTDLMVREQLYHFCLENKIAYISLPKNFMNWVGGSYSHAAALNYTYKHIIQKRQPFAFEHIDHDLFPTRPISIINKLSKQPIYGPLRLRDQWWYLSAIMSFFQYDFVKGKKVDFMPVTPDKIYLDSGGGN
;
A
#
# COMPACT_ATOMS: atom_id res chain seq x y z
N MET A 1 12.07 -13.57 24.79
CA MET A 1 11.38 -12.27 24.51
C MET A 1 11.05 -11.60 25.83
N THR A 2 11.33 -10.30 26.01
CA THR A 2 11.03 -9.59 27.27
C THR A 2 9.55 -9.24 27.37
N LEU A 3 8.99 -9.15 28.62
CA LEU A 3 7.60 -8.76 28.88
C LEU A 3 7.24 -7.42 28.22
N LYS A 4 8.16 -6.44 28.26
CA LYS A 4 7.98 -5.13 27.60
C LYS A 4 7.71 -5.26 26.09
N ARG A 5 8.42 -6.15 25.39
CA ARG A 5 8.21 -6.40 23.95
C ARG A 5 6.87 -7.09 23.68
N LEU A 6 6.43 -7.99 24.53
CA LEU A 6 5.12 -8.62 24.42
C LEU A 6 4.00 -7.59 24.55
N ILE A 7 4.07 -6.74 25.57
CA ILE A 7 3.09 -5.66 25.80
C ILE A 7 3.07 -4.70 24.59
N PHE A 8 4.24 -4.27 24.11
CA PHE A 8 4.32 -3.39 22.95
C PHE A 8 3.68 -4.03 21.70
N ARG A 9 3.98 -5.29 21.41
CA ARG A 9 3.38 -6.02 20.28
C ARG A 9 1.86 -6.14 20.41
N ALA A 10 1.36 -6.49 21.58
CA ALA A 10 -0.07 -6.56 21.84
C ALA A 10 -0.75 -5.20 21.64
N TRP A 11 -0.15 -4.13 22.16
CA TRP A 11 -0.63 -2.77 21.98
C TRP A 11 -0.67 -2.34 20.48
N VAL A 12 0.42 -2.58 19.75
CA VAL A 12 0.50 -2.30 18.30
C VAL A 12 -0.62 -3.05 17.55
N ARG A 13 -0.81 -4.35 17.83
CA ARG A 13 -1.86 -5.14 17.18
C ARG A 13 -3.27 -4.65 17.53
N THR A 14 -3.49 -4.18 18.76
CA THR A 14 -4.77 -3.58 19.15
C THR A 14 -5.05 -2.31 18.35
N LEU A 15 -4.08 -1.40 18.23
CA LEU A 15 -4.21 -0.18 17.44
C LEU A 15 -4.45 -0.47 15.94
N GLU A 16 -3.77 -1.47 15.40
CA GLU A 16 -4.00 -1.94 14.04
C GLU A 16 -5.44 -2.45 13.86
N CYS A 17 -5.90 -3.34 14.75
CA CYS A 17 -7.27 -3.85 14.71
C CYS A 17 -8.31 -2.71 14.77
N LEU A 18 -8.10 -1.71 15.62
CA LEU A 18 -8.96 -0.54 15.71
C LEU A 18 -8.96 0.28 14.41
N THR A 19 -7.81 0.42 13.75
CA THR A 19 -7.70 1.08 12.45
C THR A 19 -8.46 0.28 11.37
N LEU A 20 -8.24 -1.03 11.30
CA LEU A 20 -8.82 -1.92 10.30
C LEU A 20 -10.33 -2.17 10.48
N ALA A 21 -10.89 -1.89 11.65
CA ALA A 21 -12.33 -2.06 11.91
C ALA A 21 -13.18 -0.89 11.41
N GLN A 22 -12.56 0.25 11.09
CA GLN A 22 -13.28 1.46 10.69
C GLN A 22 -13.65 1.42 9.20
N LYS A 23 -14.67 2.20 8.83
CA LYS A 23 -15.01 2.49 7.43
C LYS A 23 -14.16 3.66 6.90
N PRO A 24 -13.86 3.71 5.60
CA PRO A 24 -13.20 4.87 5.00
C PRO A 24 -14.10 6.10 5.13
N LYS A 25 -13.50 7.30 5.18
CA LYS A 25 -14.24 8.56 5.30
C LYS A 25 -14.88 9.01 3.99
N ALA A 26 -14.19 8.76 2.89
CA ALA A 26 -14.66 9.05 1.54
C ALA A 26 -14.07 8.06 0.55
N ILE A 27 -14.80 7.81 -0.53
CA ILE A 27 -14.35 7.00 -1.67
C ILE A 27 -14.88 7.66 -2.94
N CYS A 28 -14.04 7.82 -3.96
CA CYS A 28 -14.49 8.17 -5.31
C CYS A 28 -13.79 7.32 -6.37
N HIS A 29 -14.43 7.15 -7.51
CA HIS A 29 -13.92 6.46 -8.71
C HIS A 29 -13.32 5.05 -8.49
N LEU A 30 -13.60 4.39 -7.38
CA LEU A 30 -13.15 3.04 -7.12
C LEU A 30 -14.17 2.02 -7.66
N PRO A 31 -13.90 1.33 -8.77
CA PRO A 31 -14.79 0.31 -9.29
C PRO A 31 -14.77 -0.93 -8.40
N LEU A 32 -15.91 -1.64 -8.32
CA LEU A 32 -16.04 -2.86 -7.51
C LEU A 32 -15.21 -4.02 -8.05
N HIS A 33 -15.02 -4.07 -9.37
CA HIS A 33 -14.27 -5.14 -10.05
C HIS A 33 -13.03 -4.60 -10.74
N PRO A 34 -12.06 -5.48 -11.08
CA PRO A 34 -10.91 -5.10 -11.90
C PRO A 34 -11.35 -4.53 -13.26
N LEU A 35 -10.49 -3.72 -13.88
CA LEU A 35 -10.78 -3.15 -15.21
C LEU A 35 -10.88 -4.23 -16.30
N ASN A 36 -10.06 -5.26 -16.20
CA ASN A 36 -10.06 -6.45 -17.06
C ASN A 36 -9.28 -7.59 -16.37
N GLU A 37 -9.23 -8.76 -17.02
CA GLU A 37 -8.59 -9.98 -16.49
C GLU A 37 -7.08 -9.86 -16.23
N LYS A 38 -6.40 -8.88 -16.83
CA LYS A 38 -4.96 -8.65 -16.69
C LYS A 38 -4.65 -7.23 -16.23
N SER A 39 -5.56 -6.57 -15.51
CA SER A 39 -5.31 -5.23 -14.99
C SER A 39 -4.56 -5.26 -13.66
N LEU A 40 -3.80 -4.19 -13.45
CA LEU A 40 -3.08 -3.94 -12.20
C LEU A 40 -3.86 -2.96 -11.34
N ASP A 41 -3.87 -3.19 -10.03
CA ASP A 41 -4.23 -2.15 -9.05
C ASP A 41 -2.91 -1.57 -8.49
N ILE A 42 -2.59 -0.33 -8.83
CA ILE A 42 -1.42 0.40 -8.33
C ILE A 42 -1.85 1.24 -7.15
N ILE A 43 -1.33 0.94 -5.97
CA ILE A 43 -1.72 1.54 -4.70
C ILE A 43 -0.64 2.51 -4.26
N THR A 44 -1.01 3.76 -4.03
CA THR A 44 -0.15 4.77 -3.44
C THR A 44 -0.71 5.24 -2.12
N VAL A 45 0.05 5.12 -1.04
CA VAL A 45 -0.31 5.71 0.25
C VAL A 45 0.15 7.16 0.28
N ALA A 46 -0.78 8.09 0.07
CA ALA A 46 -0.51 9.52 0.13
C ALA A 46 -0.41 10.02 1.58
N PHE A 47 0.54 10.90 1.84
CA PHE A 47 0.71 11.52 3.17
C PHE A 47 1.11 12.99 3.05
N ASN A 48 0.21 13.89 3.39
CA ASN A 48 0.41 15.34 3.52
C ASN A 48 1.11 16.02 2.32
N ASN A 49 0.97 15.48 1.10
CA ASN A 49 1.57 16.08 -0.11
C ASN A 49 0.74 15.74 -1.35
N VAL A 50 0.13 16.76 -1.95
CA VAL A 50 -0.67 16.64 -3.19
C VAL A 50 0.22 16.59 -4.42
N GLU A 51 1.27 17.41 -4.46
CA GLU A 51 2.13 17.55 -5.64
C GLU A 51 2.81 16.24 -6.02
N LEU A 52 3.26 15.46 -5.03
CA LEU A 52 3.86 14.15 -5.29
C LEU A 52 2.88 13.20 -5.97
N ILE A 53 1.60 13.22 -5.60
CA ILE A 53 0.58 12.40 -6.26
C ILE A 53 0.31 12.89 -7.69
N GLN A 54 0.31 14.22 -7.90
CA GLN A 54 0.17 14.79 -9.25
C GLN A 54 1.32 14.37 -10.17
N TYR A 55 2.57 14.44 -9.69
CA TYR A 55 3.73 13.97 -10.44
C TYR A 55 3.67 12.45 -10.66
N GLN A 56 3.33 11.69 -9.62
CA GLN A 56 3.27 10.24 -9.73
C GLN A 56 2.26 9.81 -10.80
N GLU A 57 1.06 10.39 -10.85
CA GLU A 57 0.07 10.11 -11.87
C GLU A 57 0.61 10.36 -13.29
N GLN A 58 1.30 11.48 -13.50
CA GLN A 58 1.93 11.79 -14.80
C GLN A 58 2.98 10.75 -15.19
N PHE A 59 3.82 10.32 -14.24
CA PHE A 59 4.86 9.34 -14.50
C PHE A 59 4.30 7.92 -14.68
N LEU A 60 3.29 7.52 -13.93
CA LEU A 60 2.59 6.26 -14.12
C LEU A 60 1.97 6.21 -15.52
N HIS A 61 1.22 7.23 -15.89
CA HIS A 61 0.60 7.32 -17.22
C HIS A 61 1.62 7.27 -18.36
N ARG A 62 2.79 7.87 -18.16
CA ARG A 62 3.85 7.93 -19.18
C ARG A 62 4.61 6.61 -19.34
N PHE A 63 4.82 5.85 -18.25
CA PHE A 63 5.81 4.78 -18.23
C PHE A 63 5.23 3.39 -17.94
N ILE A 64 4.06 3.26 -17.32
CA ILE A 64 3.43 1.95 -17.15
C ILE A 64 2.76 1.54 -18.47
N GLN A 65 3.15 0.37 -18.97
CA GLN A 65 2.67 -0.15 -20.26
C GLN A 65 1.46 -1.08 -20.13
N ASP A 66 1.16 -1.52 -18.92
CA ASP A 66 0.05 -2.41 -18.62
C ASP A 66 -1.23 -1.61 -18.35
N PRO A 67 -2.42 -2.19 -18.58
CA PRO A 67 -3.67 -1.61 -18.08
C PRO A 67 -3.65 -1.57 -16.56
N TYR A 68 -3.87 -0.40 -15.98
CA TYR A 68 -3.86 -0.24 -14.52
C TYR A 68 -4.98 0.66 -14.01
N LEU A 69 -5.31 0.50 -12.75
CA LEU A 69 -6.09 1.43 -11.94
C LEU A 69 -5.17 2.03 -10.88
N HIS A 70 -4.98 3.34 -10.91
CA HIS A 70 -4.29 4.04 -9.81
C HIS A 70 -5.25 4.25 -8.65
N ILE A 71 -4.89 3.79 -7.46
CA ILE A 71 -5.67 3.89 -6.23
C ILE A 71 -4.87 4.71 -5.21
N VAL A 72 -5.28 5.94 -5.01
CA VAL A 72 -4.71 6.85 -4.00
C VAL A 72 -5.38 6.58 -2.65
N VAL A 73 -4.60 6.11 -1.69
CA VAL A 73 -5.01 5.81 -0.32
C VAL A 73 -4.51 6.93 0.58
N ASP A 74 -5.39 7.84 0.92
CA ASP A 74 -5.03 9.04 1.67
C ASP A 74 -4.95 8.77 3.18
N ASN A 75 -3.73 8.75 3.68
CA ASN A 75 -3.36 8.61 5.09
C ASN A 75 -2.95 9.95 5.73
N SER A 76 -3.22 11.08 5.07
CA SER A 76 -2.83 12.41 5.53
C SER A 76 -3.48 12.76 6.87
N THR A 77 -2.76 13.54 7.67
CA THR A 77 -3.24 14.09 8.94
C THR A 77 -3.77 15.52 8.78
N ASP A 78 -3.28 16.24 7.77
CA ASP A 78 -3.73 17.58 7.41
C ASP A 78 -5.06 17.51 6.63
N LEU A 79 -6.08 18.18 7.15
CA LEU A 79 -7.41 18.18 6.54
C LEU A 79 -7.48 18.96 5.24
N MET A 80 -6.70 20.04 5.10
CA MET A 80 -6.64 20.81 3.84
C MET A 80 -6.01 19.98 2.73
N VAL A 81 -4.94 19.24 3.04
CA VAL A 81 -4.30 18.35 2.08
C VAL A 81 -5.24 17.20 1.67
N ARG A 82 -6.02 16.65 2.61
CA ARG A 82 -7.05 15.65 2.31
C ARG A 82 -8.10 16.17 1.33
N GLU A 83 -8.58 17.36 1.53
CA GLU A 83 -9.55 18.00 0.66
C GLU A 83 -8.97 18.25 -0.73
N GLN A 84 -7.74 18.76 -0.80
CA GLN A 84 -7.04 18.97 -2.07
C GLN A 84 -6.81 17.66 -2.81
N LEU A 85 -6.37 16.59 -2.12
CA LEU A 85 -6.20 15.26 -2.72
C LEU A 85 -7.52 14.69 -3.24
N TYR A 86 -8.60 14.82 -2.47
CA TYR A 86 -9.93 14.40 -2.88
C TYR A 86 -10.37 15.09 -4.17
N HIS A 87 -10.27 16.42 -4.23
CA HIS A 87 -10.65 17.20 -5.42
C HIS A 87 -9.79 16.86 -6.61
N PHE A 88 -8.46 16.76 -6.43
CA PHE A 88 -7.57 16.34 -7.50
C PHE A 88 -7.96 14.96 -8.08
N CYS A 89 -8.19 13.98 -7.21
CA CYS A 89 -8.57 12.64 -7.66
C CYS A 89 -9.96 12.62 -8.32
N LEU A 90 -10.91 13.40 -7.78
CA LEU A 90 -12.26 13.53 -8.34
C LEU A 90 -12.24 14.10 -9.77
N GLU A 91 -11.52 15.18 -9.98
CA GLU A 91 -11.40 15.87 -11.27
C GLU A 91 -10.67 15.04 -12.33
N ASN A 92 -9.64 14.31 -11.90
CA ASN A 92 -8.81 13.49 -12.81
C ASN A 92 -9.28 12.03 -12.93
N LYS A 93 -10.43 11.67 -12.33
CA LYS A 93 -11.02 10.32 -12.34
C LYS A 93 -10.09 9.23 -11.79
N ILE A 94 -9.25 9.58 -10.82
CA ILE A 94 -8.35 8.67 -10.11
C ILE A 94 -9.13 8.04 -8.95
N ALA A 95 -8.95 6.74 -8.73
CA ALA A 95 -9.58 6.09 -7.58
C ALA A 95 -8.97 6.61 -6.28
N TYR A 96 -9.83 7.04 -5.35
CA TYR A 96 -9.41 7.65 -4.09
C TYR A 96 -10.13 7.03 -2.91
N ILE A 97 -9.40 6.85 -1.83
CA ILE A 97 -9.90 6.34 -0.56
C ILE A 97 -9.32 7.20 0.56
N SER A 98 -10.17 7.95 1.25
CA SER A 98 -9.77 8.64 2.47
C SER A 98 -9.80 7.65 3.65
N LEU A 99 -8.64 7.32 4.18
CA LEU A 99 -8.56 6.43 5.34
C LEU A 99 -9.26 7.01 6.56
N PRO A 100 -9.81 6.16 7.44
CA PRO A 100 -10.28 6.57 8.75
C PRO A 100 -9.11 7.04 9.62
N LYS A 101 -9.38 7.33 10.90
CA LYS A 101 -8.32 7.65 11.86
C LYS A 101 -7.33 6.49 11.94
N ASN A 102 -6.10 6.72 11.51
CA ASN A 102 -5.04 5.74 11.62
C ASN A 102 -4.36 5.87 12.99
N PHE A 103 -4.71 4.96 13.91
CA PHE A 103 -4.17 4.96 15.27
C PHE A 103 -2.66 4.66 15.31
N MET A 104 -2.11 4.10 14.23
CA MET A 104 -0.69 3.80 14.13
C MET A 104 0.19 5.04 13.93
N ASN A 105 -0.40 6.20 13.60
CA ASN A 105 0.34 7.48 13.53
C ASN A 105 1.05 7.81 14.85
N TRP A 106 0.55 7.32 15.98
CA TRP A 106 1.18 7.52 17.29
C TRP A 106 2.37 6.58 17.54
N VAL A 107 2.51 5.53 16.75
CA VAL A 107 3.60 4.54 16.88
C VAL A 107 4.81 4.95 16.04
N GLY A 108 4.58 5.45 14.82
CA GLY A 108 5.61 5.91 13.91
C GLY A 108 5.24 5.73 12.44
N GLY A 109 6.00 6.38 11.55
CA GLY A 109 5.72 6.44 10.12
C GLY A 109 5.61 5.06 9.45
N SER A 110 6.58 4.17 9.66
CA SER A 110 6.55 2.81 9.11
C SER A 110 5.34 1.99 9.56
N TYR A 111 4.92 2.15 10.82
CA TYR A 111 3.71 1.48 11.35
C TYR A 111 2.44 2.07 10.75
N SER A 112 2.38 3.40 10.63
CA SER A 112 1.25 4.10 10.01
C SER A 112 1.09 3.72 8.53
N HIS A 113 2.18 3.71 7.77
CA HIS A 113 2.22 3.27 6.37
C HIS A 113 1.77 1.81 6.23
N ALA A 114 2.36 0.91 7.02
CA ALA A 114 2.01 -0.50 7.00
C ALA A 114 0.52 -0.76 7.33
N ALA A 115 -0.05 -0.03 8.29
CA ALA A 115 -1.46 -0.13 8.61
C ALA A 115 -2.35 0.35 7.45
N ALA A 116 -1.94 1.39 6.70
CA ALA A 116 -2.62 1.84 5.49
C ALA A 116 -2.58 0.76 4.40
N LEU A 117 -1.45 0.09 4.21
CA LEU A 117 -1.31 -1.03 3.28
C LEU A 117 -2.17 -2.23 3.69
N ASN A 118 -2.15 -2.63 4.98
CA ASN A 118 -3.00 -3.71 5.50
C ASN A 118 -4.49 -3.37 5.36
N TYR A 119 -4.88 -2.11 5.59
CA TYR A 119 -6.24 -1.64 5.38
C TYR A 119 -6.66 -1.81 3.92
N THR A 120 -5.83 -1.34 3.00
CA THR A 120 -6.09 -1.41 1.56
C THR A 120 -6.17 -2.86 1.09
N TYR A 121 -5.23 -3.70 1.51
CA TYR A 121 -5.26 -5.12 1.16
C TYR A 121 -6.56 -5.79 1.61
N LYS A 122 -6.94 -5.62 2.89
CA LYS A 122 -8.13 -6.23 3.47
C LYS A 122 -9.44 -5.71 2.88
N HIS A 123 -9.57 -4.40 2.69
CA HIS A 123 -10.86 -3.79 2.34
C HIS A 123 -11.05 -3.58 0.85
N ILE A 124 -9.98 -3.54 0.08
CA ILE A 124 -10.00 -3.22 -1.35
C ILE A 124 -9.51 -4.41 -2.18
N ILE A 125 -8.25 -4.80 -2.02
CA ILE A 125 -7.64 -5.82 -2.88
C ILE A 125 -8.32 -7.18 -2.74
N GLN A 126 -8.60 -7.63 -1.51
CA GLN A 126 -9.32 -8.90 -1.29
C GLN A 126 -10.73 -8.91 -1.85
N LYS A 127 -11.39 -7.76 -1.98
CA LYS A 127 -12.73 -7.65 -2.57
C LYS A 127 -12.68 -7.56 -4.08
N ARG A 128 -11.75 -6.78 -4.63
CA ARG A 128 -11.61 -6.55 -6.07
C ARG A 128 -10.98 -7.73 -6.79
N GLN A 129 -10.05 -8.44 -6.15
CA GLN A 129 -9.32 -9.58 -6.71
C GLN A 129 -8.69 -9.27 -8.09
N PRO A 130 -7.85 -8.22 -8.20
CA PRO A 130 -7.20 -7.87 -9.46
C PRO A 130 -6.24 -8.98 -9.90
N PHE A 131 -5.80 -9.00 -11.17
CA PHE A 131 -4.74 -9.90 -11.62
C PHE A 131 -3.48 -9.75 -10.77
N ALA A 132 -3.07 -8.51 -10.56
CA ALA A 132 -1.96 -8.17 -9.70
C ALA A 132 -2.20 -6.81 -9.02
N PHE A 133 -1.52 -6.59 -7.91
CA PHE A 133 -1.49 -5.30 -7.24
C PHE A 133 -0.07 -4.92 -6.87
N GLU A 134 0.14 -3.62 -6.76
CA GLU A 134 1.42 -3.00 -6.44
C GLU A 134 1.23 -2.03 -5.29
N HIS A 135 2.25 -1.93 -4.45
CA HIS A 135 2.44 -0.80 -3.56
C HIS A 135 3.62 0.03 -4.05
N ILE A 136 3.39 1.32 -4.22
CA ILE A 136 4.42 2.29 -4.59
C ILE A 136 4.35 3.49 -3.63
N ASP A 137 5.47 3.87 -3.05
CA ASP A 137 5.54 5.07 -2.20
C ASP A 137 5.27 6.33 -3.03
N HIS A 138 4.60 7.31 -2.44
CA HIS A 138 4.17 8.52 -3.14
C HIS A 138 5.31 9.38 -3.71
N ASP A 139 6.54 9.17 -3.27
CA ASP A 139 7.77 9.84 -3.72
C ASP A 139 8.61 8.99 -4.69
N LEU A 140 8.10 7.85 -5.15
CA LEU A 140 8.71 7.02 -6.17
C LEU A 140 8.00 7.15 -7.50
N PHE A 141 8.80 7.25 -8.58
CA PHE A 141 8.30 7.44 -9.94
C PHE A 141 9.01 6.50 -10.92
N PRO A 142 8.29 5.83 -11.82
CA PRO A 142 8.93 5.13 -12.92
C PRO A 142 9.59 6.15 -13.85
N THR A 143 10.83 5.92 -14.26
CA THR A 143 11.59 6.83 -15.13
C THR A 143 11.82 6.28 -16.53
N ARG A 144 11.32 5.08 -16.82
CA ARG A 144 11.41 4.40 -18.13
C ARG A 144 10.23 3.45 -18.32
N PRO A 145 9.88 3.13 -19.58
CA PRO A 145 8.80 2.19 -19.87
C PRO A 145 9.00 0.85 -19.17
N ILE A 146 7.95 0.38 -18.50
CA ILE A 146 7.95 -0.89 -17.77
C ILE A 146 6.61 -1.60 -17.92
N SER A 147 6.65 -2.92 -18.19
CA SER A 147 5.52 -3.81 -18.04
C SER A 147 5.72 -4.66 -16.78
N ILE A 148 4.84 -4.46 -15.82
CA ILE A 148 4.80 -5.18 -14.54
C ILE A 148 4.30 -6.61 -14.78
N ILE A 149 3.30 -6.77 -15.65
CA ILE A 149 2.77 -8.09 -16.03
C ILE A 149 3.88 -8.97 -16.60
N ASN A 150 4.76 -8.42 -17.45
CA ASN A 150 5.92 -9.17 -17.97
C ASN A 150 6.93 -9.54 -16.88
N LYS A 151 7.07 -8.74 -15.83
CA LYS A 151 7.91 -9.10 -14.66
C LYS A 151 7.26 -10.24 -13.87
N LEU A 152 5.98 -10.11 -13.61
CA LEU A 152 5.22 -11.10 -12.85
C LEU A 152 5.00 -12.42 -13.61
N SER A 153 5.08 -12.44 -14.94
CA SER A 153 5.03 -13.70 -15.70
C SER A 153 6.19 -14.66 -15.43
N LYS A 154 7.30 -14.14 -14.92
CA LYS A 154 8.49 -14.90 -14.56
C LYS A 154 8.53 -15.33 -13.08
N GLN A 155 7.83 -14.60 -12.22
CA GLN A 155 7.78 -14.84 -10.78
C GLN A 155 6.55 -14.16 -10.18
N PRO A 156 5.84 -14.79 -9.23
CA PRO A 156 4.56 -14.28 -8.75
C PRO A 156 4.66 -13.04 -7.86
N ILE A 157 5.86 -12.71 -7.39
CA ILE A 157 6.16 -11.52 -6.61
C ILE A 157 7.43 -10.85 -7.15
N TYR A 158 7.46 -9.52 -7.16
CA TYR A 158 8.59 -8.75 -7.66
C TYR A 158 8.73 -7.45 -6.88
N GLY A 159 9.95 -7.07 -6.52
CA GLY A 159 10.23 -5.82 -5.81
C GLY A 159 11.66 -5.73 -5.31
N PRO A 160 12.05 -4.63 -4.68
CA PRO A 160 13.37 -4.47 -4.10
C PRO A 160 13.58 -5.42 -2.92
N LEU A 161 14.51 -6.35 -3.09
CA LEU A 161 14.92 -7.25 -2.04
C LEU A 161 15.73 -6.51 -0.98
N ARG A 162 15.34 -6.62 0.27
CA ARG A 162 16.07 -6.16 1.44
C ARG A 162 16.62 -7.34 2.21
N LEU A 163 17.93 -7.29 2.49
CA LEU A 163 18.63 -8.30 3.30
C LEU A 163 18.99 -7.70 4.66
N ARG A 164 18.74 -8.45 5.73
CA ARG A 164 19.11 -8.11 7.11
C ARG A 164 19.54 -9.40 7.81
N ASP A 165 20.84 -9.63 7.88
CA ASP A 165 21.45 -10.89 8.34
C ASP A 165 20.86 -12.10 7.60
N GLN A 166 20.22 -13.02 8.32
CA GLN A 166 19.56 -14.21 7.76
C GLN A 166 18.13 -13.96 7.23
N TRP A 167 17.60 -12.73 7.43
CA TRP A 167 16.26 -12.36 7.03
C TRP A 167 16.25 -11.61 5.72
N TRP A 168 15.23 -11.87 4.92
CA TRP A 168 14.95 -11.11 3.71
C TRP A 168 13.47 -10.74 3.64
N TYR A 169 13.18 -9.65 2.98
CA TYR A 169 11.81 -9.21 2.70
C TYR A 169 11.79 -8.32 1.47
N LEU A 170 10.60 -8.17 0.85
CA LEU A 170 10.40 -7.14 -0.16
C LEU A 170 10.02 -5.83 0.54
N SER A 171 10.75 -4.78 0.18
CA SER A 171 10.43 -3.45 0.68
C SER A 171 9.08 -3.00 0.17
N ALA A 172 8.19 -2.53 1.07
CA ALA A 172 6.87 -2.04 0.69
C ALA A 172 6.89 -0.73 -0.11
N ILE A 173 8.09 -0.15 -0.34
CA ILE A 173 8.24 1.07 -1.13
C ILE A 173 7.85 0.87 -2.61
N MET A 174 8.04 -0.34 -3.15
CA MET A 174 7.65 -0.73 -4.50
C MET A 174 7.59 -2.26 -4.60
N SER A 175 6.44 -2.86 -4.38
CA SER A 175 6.27 -4.31 -4.36
C SER A 175 5.04 -4.74 -5.14
N PHE A 176 5.22 -5.73 -6.00
CA PHE A 176 4.22 -6.27 -6.91
C PHE A 176 3.87 -7.70 -6.54
N PHE A 177 2.59 -8.03 -6.55
CA PHE A 177 2.08 -9.33 -6.18
C PHE A 177 1.02 -9.80 -7.17
N GLN A 178 1.14 -11.01 -7.70
CA GLN A 178 -0.01 -11.67 -8.32
C GLN A 178 -1.03 -12.03 -7.23
N TYR A 179 -2.29 -11.63 -7.42
CA TYR A 179 -3.31 -11.83 -6.40
C TYR A 179 -3.54 -13.33 -6.11
N ASP A 180 -3.65 -14.15 -7.14
CA ASP A 180 -3.89 -15.59 -6.96
C ASP A 180 -2.75 -16.30 -6.21
N PHE A 181 -1.53 -15.80 -6.32
CA PHE A 181 -0.40 -16.35 -5.55
C PHE A 181 -0.50 -16.03 -4.06
N VAL A 182 -0.97 -14.83 -3.69
CA VAL A 182 -1.08 -14.41 -2.28
C VAL A 182 -2.46 -14.71 -1.67
N LYS A 183 -3.47 -15.02 -2.49
CA LYS A 183 -4.81 -15.39 -2.06
C LYS A 183 -4.75 -16.56 -1.07
N GLY A 184 -5.38 -16.37 0.08
CA GLY A 184 -5.40 -17.38 1.15
C GLY A 184 -4.11 -17.45 1.99
N LYS A 185 -3.07 -16.68 1.64
CA LYS A 185 -1.88 -16.53 2.48
C LYS A 185 -2.04 -15.37 3.45
N LYS A 186 -1.27 -15.42 4.53
CA LYS A 186 -1.17 -14.28 5.42
C LYS A 186 -0.32 -13.21 4.73
N VAL A 187 -0.94 -12.08 4.40
CA VAL A 187 -0.25 -10.88 3.93
C VAL A 187 -0.29 -9.86 5.06
N ASP A 188 0.88 -9.37 5.49
CA ASP A 188 1.02 -8.48 6.64
C ASP A 188 2.20 -7.52 6.41
N PHE A 189 1.90 -6.25 6.16
CA PHE A 189 2.91 -5.23 5.90
C PHE A 189 3.52 -4.63 7.17
N MET A 190 3.09 -5.05 8.36
CA MET A 190 3.59 -4.49 9.62
C MET A 190 5.09 -4.74 9.79
N PRO A 191 5.83 -3.73 10.32
CA PRO A 191 7.20 -3.93 10.75
C PRO A 191 7.29 -5.03 11.80
N VAL A 192 8.32 -5.87 11.70
CA VAL A 192 8.58 -6.93 12.66
C VAL A 192 10.02 -6.87 13.16
N THR A 193 10.28 -7.51 14.29
CA THR A 193 11.62 -7.53 14.89
C THR A 193 11.98 -8.98 15.28
N PRO A 194 12.26 -9.86 14.30
CA PRO A 194 12.78 -11.18 14.58
C PRO A 194 14.21 -11.06 15.13
N ASP A 195 14.57 -11.89 16.08
CA ASP A 195 15.93 -11.99 16.64
C ASP A 195 16.60 -10.63 16.97
N LYS A 196 15.81 -9.63 17.40
CA LYS A 196 16.22 -8.24 17.66
C LYS A 196 16.58 -7.41 16.41
N ILE A 197 16.41 -7.95 15.19
CA ILE A 197 16.65 -7.26 13.94
C ILE A 197 15.34 -6.59 13.50
N TYR A 198 15.40 -5.28 13.24
CA TYR A 198 14.25 -4.53 12.74
C TYR A 198 14.11 -4.74 11.24
N LEU A 199 12.95 -5.25 10.82
CA LEU A 199 12.49 -5.29 9.44
C LEU A 199 11.36 -4.27 9.29
N ASP A 200 11.54 -3.35 8.36
CA ASP A 200 10.64 -2.24 8.10
C ASP A 200 9.28 -2.70 7.51
N SER A 201 8.45 -1.76 7.06
CA SER A 201 7.19 -2.07 6.38
C SER A 201 7.42 -3.06 5.24
N GLY A 202 6.58 -4.11 5.20
CA GLY A 202 6.78 -5.28 4.34
C GLY A 202 7.52 -6.45 5.01
N GLY A 203 8.19 -6.24 6.15
CA GLY A 203 8.93 -7.29 6.85
C GLY A 203 8.06 -8.37 7.51
N GLY A 204 6.73 -8.18 7.54
CA GLY A 204 5.77 -9.16 8.06
C GLY A 204 5.35 -10.24 7.05
N ASN A 205 5.76 -10.11 5.80
CA ASN A 205 5.42 -11.02 4.69
C ASN A 205 6.44 -12.14 4.52
#